data_90897e3111333224a5fc3e7ed7aaa46c
#
_entry.id   90897e3111333224a5fc3e7ed7aaa46c
#
_cell.length_a   1.000
_cell.length_b   1.000
_cell.length_c   1.000
_cell.angle_alpha   90.00
_cell.angle_beta   90.00
_cell.angle_gamma   90.00
#
_symmetry.space_group_name_H-M   'P 1'
#
loop_
_entity.id
_entity.type
_entity.pdbx_description
1 polymer ?
#
loop_
_entity_poly.entity_id
_entity_poly.type
_entity_poly.pdbx_seq_one_letter_code
_entity_poly.pdbx_strand_id
1 'polypeptide(L)'
;MSSRGIIRARYVINCAGVYADEMSAMAGDKSYTIHPRKGTIAILDKNKTPEFDVITEITTLERIHREKNAESKGGGMCRTPEWNILLGPSATETPDKEDNATTEADLRYAMGINQNERAGYGDIIRIFAGTRPADYKEDFVIEMSDVTHGFINVGAIQSPGLASAPAIAELVENILLEDMAACKSPAQKNQSYNPIHKKRRNFRHLSREEQDALIGQDPRYGRIICRCESITEGEILDAIYSPVIPQSIDAIKRRTRAGMGRCQGGF
;
A
#
# COMPACT_ATOMS: atom_id res chain seq x y z
N MET A 1 7.77 24.36 -2.91
CA MET A 1 7.85 24.88 -1.51
C MET A 1 7.07 23.90 -0.65
N SER A 2 7.57 23.52 0.50
CA SER A 2 6.81 22.71 1.46
C SER A 2 6.22 23.63 2.55
N SER A 3 5.26 23.11 3.34
CA SER A 3 4.74 23.83 4.53
C SER A 3 5.83 24.18 5.55
N ARG A 4 7.03 23.60 5.41
CA ARG A 4 8.20 23.81 6.29
C ARG A 4 9.27 24.70 5.65
N GLY A 5 9.03 25.30 4.49
CA GLY A 5 9.94 26.20 3.79
C GLY A 5 10.50 25.64 2.47
N ILE A 6 11.60 26.25 2.02
CA ILE A 6 12.28 25.89 0.77
C ILE A 6 13.34 24.84 1.08
N ILE A 7 13.28 23.70 0.39
CA ILE A 7 14.32 22.68 0.39
C ILE A 7 15.08 22.79 -0.93
N ARG A 8 16.41 22.91 -0.87
CA ARG A 8 17.29 22.88 -2.05
C ARG A 8 17.90 21.50 -2.15
N ALA A 9 17.69 20.83 -3.28
CA ALA A 9 18.23 19.49 -3.57
C ALA A 9 18.85 19.47 -4.96
N ARG A 10 19.85 18.64 -5.17
CA ARG A 10 20.43 18.38 -6.51
C ARG A 10 19.55 17.47 -7.33
N TYR A 11 18.93 16.52 -6.67
CA TYR A 11 18.02 15.54 -7.28
C TYR A 11 16.70 15.50 -6.53
N VAL A 12 15.64 15.30 -7.26
CA VAL A 12 14.28 15.09 -6.74
C VAL A 12 13.74 13.80 -7.36
N ILE A 13 13.32 12.85 -6.55
CA ILE A 13 12.70 11.61 -7.00
C ILE A 13 11.19 11.73 -6.74
N ASN A 14 10.43 11.77 -7.81
CA ASN A 14 8.98 11.94 -7.77
C ASN A 14 8.27 10.60 -7.59
N CYS A 15 7.91 10.26 -6.36
CA CYS A 15 7.13 9.07 -6.00
C CYS A 15 5.73 9.46 -5.49
N ALA A 16 5.08 10.44 -6.09
CA ALA A 16 3.85 11.04 -5.57
C ALA A 16 2.56 10.23 -5.86
N GLY A 17 2.67 9.00 -6.36
CA GLY A 17 1.52 8.12 -6.60
C GLY A 17 0.54 8.74 -7.59
N VAL A 18 -0.74 8.85 -7.23
CA VAL A 18 -1.78 9.43 -8.11
C VAL A 18 -1.54 10.91 -8.48
N TYR A 19 -0.64 11.59 -7.78
CA TYR A 19 -0.26 12.99 -8.05
C TYR A 19 1.08 13.12 -8.77
N ALA A 20 1.68 12.04 -9.24
CA ALA A 20 3.02 12.07 -9.82
C ALA A 20 3.07 12.90 -11.11
N ASP A 21 2.03 12.90 -11.92
CA ASP A 21 1.91 13.74 -13.12
C ASP A 21 1.82 15.24 -12.79
N GLU A 22 1.12 15.61 -11.72
CA GLU A 22 1.04 17.00 -11.26
C GLU A 22 2.39 17.50 -10.74
N MET A 23 3.09 16.65 -9.97
CA MET A 23 4.43 16.97 -9.50
C MET A 23 5.42 17.10 -10.67
N SER A 24 5.30 16.24 -11.67
CA SER A 24 6.09 16.30 -12.90
C SER A 24 5.79 17.60 -13.68
N ALA A 25 4.53 17.96 -13.81
CA ALA A 25 4.10 19.20 -14.45
C ALA A 25 4.61 20.46 -13.72
N MET A 26 4.69 20.43 -12.39
CA MET A 26 5.31 21.52 -11.60
C MET A 26 6.81 21.65 -11.86
N ALA A 27 7.48 20.58 -12.24
CA ALA A 27 8.86 20.58 -12.70
C ALA A 27 9.01 20.93 -14.20
N GLY A 28 7.91 21.25 -14.89
CA GLY A 28 7.88 21.59 -16.31
C GLY A 28 7.75 20.38 -17.24
N ASP A 29 7.72 19.18 -16.72
CA ASP A 29 7.65 17.94 -17.47
C ASP A 29 6.19 17.45 -17.52
N LYS A 30 5.67 17.26 -18.74
CA LYS A 30 4.30 16.81 -19.03
C LYS A 30 4.30 15.57 -19.91
N SER A 31 5.29 14.70 -19.76
CA SER A 31 5.51 13.51 -20.59
C SER A 31 4.44 12.42 -20.41
N TYR A 32 3.75 12.41 -19.27
CA TYR A 32 2.68 11.46 -18.96
C TYR A 32 1.54 12.09 -18.17
N THR A 33 0.42 11.41 -18.14
CA THR A 33 -0.78 11.81 -17.39
C THR A 33 -1.37 10.60 -16.68
N ILE A 34 -1.72 10.78 -15.42
CA ILE A 34 -2.36 9.74 -14.61
C ILE A 34 -3.88 9.86 -14.74
N HIS A 35 -4.52 8.78 -15.17
CA HIS A 35 -5.95 8.60 -15.06
C HIS A 35 -6.22 7.65 -13.88
N PRO A 36 -6.91 8.13 -12.82
CA PRO A 36 -7.10 7.31 -11.64
C PRO A 36 -8.01 6.11 -11.93
N ARG A 37 -7.61 4.93 -11.47
CA ARG A 37 -8.41 3.71 -11.57
C ARG A 37 -8.73 3.18 -10.20
N LYS A 38 -9.99 3.28 -9.80
CA LYS A 38 -10.47 2.85 -8.49
C LYS A 38 -10.53 1.34 -8.39
N GLY A 39 -10.03 0.81 -7.29
CA GLY A 39 -10.13 -0.61 -6.93
C GLY A 39 -10.79 -0.78 -5.57
N THR A 40 -11.90 -1.50 -5.53
CA THR A 40 -12.63 -1.84 -4.31
C THR A 40 -12.31 -3.26 -3.89
N ILE A 41 -12.04 -3.44 -2.60
CA ILE A 41 -11.75 -4.73 -1.97
C ILE A 41 -12.76 -4.98 -0.84
N ALA A 42 -13.27 -6.20 -0.78
CA ALA A 42 -14.03 -6.70 0.36
C ALA A 42 -13.15 -7.62 1.23
N ILE A 43 -13.24 -7.47 2.54
CA ILE A 43 -12.59 -8.36 3.51
C ILE A 43 -13.68 -9.22 4.16
N LEU A 44 -13.50 -10.54 4.11
CA LEU A 44 -14.39 -11.51 4.74
C LEU A 44 -13.88 -11.96 6.11
N ASP A 45 -14.83 -12.35 6.97
CA ASP A 45 -14.52 -12.94 8.28
C ASP A 45 -13.79 -14.29 8.13
N LYS A 46 -12.64 -14.40 8.76
CA LYS A 46 -11.82 -15.61 8.77
C LYS A 46 -12.55 -16.86 9.30
N ASN A 47 -13.57 -16.67 10.16
CA ASN A 47 -14.30 -17.77 10.77
C ASN A 47 -15.35 -18.39 9.83
N LYS A 48 -15.63 -17.74 8.70
CA LYS A 48 -16.67 -18.16 7.76
C LYS A 48 -16.14 -18.89 6.53
N THR A 49 -14.83 -18.80 6.28
CA THR A 49 -14.21 -19.35 5.08
C THR A 49 -12.93 -20.12 5.40
N PRO A 50 -12.98 -21.21 6.18
CA PRO A 50 -11.80 -21.91 6.68
C PRO A 50 -10.98 -22.65 5.62
N GLU A 51 -11.53 -22.93 4.45
CA GLU A 51 -10.98 -23.90 3.48
C GLU A 51 -10.17 -23.29 2.32
N PHE A 52 -9.88 -21.99 2.33
CA PHE A 52 -9.15 -21.37 1.23
C PHE A 52 -7.69 -21.12 1.58
N ASP A 53 -6.80 -21.98 1.10
CA ASP A 53 -5.35 -21.87 1.31
C ASP A 53 -4.61 -21.35 0.07
N VAL A 54 -5.32 -20.99 -0.99
CA VAL A 54 -4.73 -20.65 -2.28
C VAL A 54 -5.08 -19.23 -2.70
N ILE A 55 -4.12 -18.53 -3.28
CA ILE A 55 -4.37 -17.31 -4.03
C ILE A 55 -5.00 -17.72 -5.37
N THR A 56 -6.20 -17.24 -5.64
CA THR A 56 -6.85 -17.44 -6.95
C THR A 56 -6.96 -16.09 -7.64
N GLU A 57 -6.56 -16.05 -8.89
CA GLU A 57 -6.71 -14.91 -9.77
C GLU A 57 -7.49 -15.32 -10.99
N ILE A 58 -8.43 -14.49 -11.43
CA ILE A 58 -9.09 -14.70 -12.72
C ILE A 58 -8.07 -14.37 -13.79
N THR A 59 -7.73 -15.33 -14.62
CA THR A 59 -6.79 -15.13 -15.71
C THR A 59 -7.33 -14.10 -16.70
N THR A 60 -6.42 -13.33 -17.27
CA THR A 60 -6.77 -12.29 -18.26
C THR A 60 -7.56 -12.89 -19.44
N LEU A 61 -7.28 -14.13 -19.83
CA LEU A 61 -7.98 -14.82 -20.92
C LEU A 61 -9.44 -15.10 -20.58
N GLU A 62 -9.74 -15.64 -19.39
CA GLU A 62 -11.12 -15.87 -18.94
C GLU A 62 -11.91 -14.57 -18.85
N ARG A 63 -11.23 -13.50 -18.49
CA ARG A 63 -11.82 -12.17 -18.37
C ARG A 63 -12.10 -11.54 -19.74
N ILE A 64 -11.17 -11.61 -20.68
CA ILE A 64 -11.36 -11.14 -22.07
C ILE A 64 -12.57 -11.84 -22.71
N HIS A 65 -12.81 -13.11 -22.41
CA HIS A 65 -13.97 -13.84 -22.91
C HIS A 65 -15.29 -13.42 -22.25
N ARG A 66 -15.27 -12.90 -21.03
CA ARG A 66 -16.46 -12.47 -20.28
C ARG A 66 -16.84 -11.01 -20.49
N GLU A 67 -15.86 -10.14 -20.67
CA GLU A 67 -16.05 -8.70 -20.74
C GLU A 67 -15.34 -8.15 -21.98
N LYS A 68 -16.12 -7.63 -22.95
CA LYS A 68 -15.60 -7.07 -24.20
C LYS A 68 -14.63 -5.89 -24.03
N ASN A 69 -14.52 -5.30 -22.83
CA ASN A 69 -13.71 -4.12 -22.52
C ASN A 69 -12.81 -4.33 -21.30
N ALA A 70 -12.32 -5.54 -21.04
CA ALA A 70 -11.49 -5.82 -19.90
C ALA A 70 -10.05 -5.32 -20.10
N GLU A 71 -9.82 -4.04 -19.94
CA GLU A 71 -8.50 -3.40 -20.09
C GLU A 71 -7.61 -3.50 -18.86
N SER A 72 -8.09 -4.01 -17.73
CA SER A 72 -7.32 -4.05 -16.50
C SER A 72 -7.13 -5.45 -15.96
N LYS A 73 -6.14 -5.58 -15.07
CA LYS A 73 -5.81 -6.82 -14.36
C LYS A 73 -7.04 -7.37 -13.64
N GLY A 74 -7.25 -8.68 -13.71
CA GLY A 74 -8.33 -9.39 -13.03
C GLY A 74 -8.30 -9.15 -11.52
N GLY A 75 -9.45 -9.25 -10.89
CA GLY A 75 -9.52 -9.40 -9.45
C GLY A 75 -9.26 -10.84 -9.06
N GLY A 76 -9.05 -11.07 -7.79
CA GLY A 76 -8.76 -12.38 -7.26
C GLY A 76 -9.21 -12.54 -5.81
N MET A 77 -8.81 -13.65 -5.25
CA MET A 77 -9.02 -13.96 -3.85
C MET A 77 -7.69 -14.35 -3.22
N CYS A 78 -7.37 -13.76 -2.06
CA CYS A 78 -6.19 -14.17 -1.31
C CYS A 78 -6.45 -14.11 0.20
N ARG A 79 -5.68 -14.88 0.96
CA ARG A 79 -5.66 -14.77 2.41
C ARG A 79 -4.72 -13.68 2.90
N THR A 80 -5.13 -13.01 3.96
CA THR A 80 -4.23 -12.18 4.76
C THR A 80 -3.41 -13.06 5.73
N PRO A 81 -2.28 -12.56 6.25
CA PRO A 81 -1.54 -13.26 7.30
C PRO A 81 -2.37 -13.60 8.54
N GLU A 82 -3.46 -12.88 8.79
CA GLU A 82 -4.39 -13.12 9.88
C GLU A 82 -5.61 -13.95 9.50
N TRP A 83 -5.53 -14.63 8.35
CA TRP A 83 -6.52 -15.58 7.86
C TRP A 83 -7.86 -14.98 7.39
N ASN A 84 -7.98 -13.67 7.29
CA ASN A 84 -9.10 -13.05 6.57
C ASN A 84 -8.96 -13.30 5.07
N ILE A 85 -10.06 -13.25 4.34
CA ILE A 85 -10.04 -13.35 2.88
C ILE A 85 -10.27 -11.97 2.28
N LEU A 86 -9.44 -11.61 1.32
CA LEU A 86 -9.61 -10.45 0.46
C LEU A 86 -10.23 -10.88 -0.86
N LEU A 87 -11.29 -10.20 -1.27
CA LEU A 87 -11.92 -10.34 -2.58
C LEU A 87 -11.75 -9.03 -3.36
N GLY A 88 -11.38 -9.14 -4.61
CA GLY A 88 -11.13 -7.99 -5.48
C GLY A 88 -9.70 -7.94 -5.98
N PRO A 89 -9.24 -6.79 -6.42
CA PRO A 89 -9.96 -5.53 -6.50
C PRO A 89 -10.88 -5.43 -7.73
N SER A 90 -11.83 -4.48 -7.68
CA SER A 90 -12.47 -3.97 -8.88
C SER A 90 -11.51 -3.09 -9.68
N ALA A 91 -11.91 -2.67 -10.88
CA ALA A 91 -11.16 -1.75 -11.71
C ALA A 91 -12.13 -0.81 -12.44
N THR A 92 -12.36 0.35 -11.84
CA THR A 92 -13.32 1.34 -12.34
C THR A 92 -12.59 2.65 -12.59
N GLU A 93 -12.63 3.15 -13.80
CA GLU A 93 -12.09 4.47 -14.12
C GLU A 93 -12.86 5.55 -13.35
N THR A 94 -12.14 6.52 -12.83
CA THR A 94 -12.71 7.68 -12.13
C THR A 94 -11.93 8.94 -12.47
N PRO A 95 -12.58 10.08 -12.63
CA PRO A 95 -11.88 11.35 -12.86
C PRO A 95 -11.27 11.93 -11.57
N ASP A 96 -11.68 11.43 -10.41
CA ASP A 96 -11.26 11.95 -9.11
C ASP A 96 -10.16 11.08 -8.50
N LYS A 97 -8.98 11.66 -8.29
CA LYS A 97 -7.82 11.02 -7.66
C LYS A 97 -8.08 10.63 -6.19
N GLU A 98 -9.03 11.29 -5.54
CA GLU A 98 -9.42 11.05 -4.14
C GLU A 98 -10.69 10.21 -3.99
N ASP A 99 -11.26 9.66 -5.06
CA ASP A 99 -12.45 8.80 -4.97
C ASP A 99 -12.15 7.48 -4.26
N ASN A 100 -12.36 7.48 -2.96
CA ASN A 100 -12.29 6.32 -2.10
C ASN A 100 -13.67 5.76 -1.73
N ALA A 101 -14.73 6.24 -2.39
CA ALA A 101 -16.07 5.76 -2.16
C ALA A 101 -16.24 4.32 -2.65
N THR A 102 -16.91 3.50 -1.87
CA THR A 102 -17.30 2.14 -2.26
C THR A 102 -18.73 2.15 -2.76
N THR A 103 -19.00 1.54 -3.91
CA THR A 103 -20.33 1.45 -4.49
C THR A 103 -20.85 0.00 -4.41
N GLU A 104 -22.19 -0.14 -4.48
CA GLU A 104 -22.80 -1.46 -4.57
C GLU A 104 -22.35 -2.21 -5.83
N ALA A 105 -22.17 -1.50 -6.94
CA ALA A 105 -21.68 -2.09 -8.20
C ALA A 105 -20.25 -2.64 -8.04
N ASP A 106 -19.35 -1.88 -7.44
CA ASP A 106 -17.97 -2.33 -7.16
C ASP A 106 -17.96 -3.55 -6.22
N LEU A 107 -18.85 -3.55 -5.22
CA LEU A 107 -18.98 -4.66 -4.29
C LEU A 107 -19.52 -5.91 -4.98
N ARG A 108 -20.56 -5.79 -5.80
CA ARG A 108 -21.10 -6.90 -6.60
C ARG A 108 -20.03 -7.46 -7.53
N TYR A 109 -19.22 -6.61 -8.14
CA TYR A 109 -18.10 -7.03 -8.98
C TYR A 109 -17.07 -7.82 -8.15
N ALA A 110 -16.62 -7.30 -7.00
CA ALA A 110 -15.66 -7.97 -6.12
C ALA A 110 -16.17 -9.33 -5.63
N MET A 111 -17.46 -9.42 -5.28
CA MET A 111 -18.09 -10.68 -4.87
C MET A 111 -18.29 -11.65 -6.03
N GLY A 112 -18.56 -11.14 -7.23
CA GLY A 112 -18.74 -11.94 -8.45
C GLY A 112 -17.44 -12.56 -8.99
N ILE A 113 -16.29 -11.98 -8.67
CA ILE A 113 -14.97 -12.57 -8.97
C ILE A 113 -14.83 -13.93 -8.29
N ASN A 114 -15.36 -14.04 -7.09
CA ASN A 114 -15.40 -15.29 -6.36
C ASN A 114 -16.68 -16.06 -6.72
N GLN A 115 -16.60 -16.94 -7.70
CA GLN A 115 -17.70 -17.84 -8.07
C GLN A 115 -18.03 -18.90 -7.00
N ASN A 116 -17.55 -18.69 -5.78
CA ASN A 116 -17.73 -19.61 -4.69
C ASN A 116 -19.01 -19.26 -3.93
N GLU A 117 -20.02 -20.09 -4.06
CA GLU A 117 -21.31 -20.00 -3.35
C GLU A 117 -21.19 -20.02 -1.81
N ARG A 118 -19.98 -20.26 -1.28
CA ARG A 118 -19.71 -20.41 0.16
C ARG A 118 -19.50 -19.07 0.89
N ALA A 119 -19.25 -17.97 0.18
CA ALA A 119 -19.05 -16.66 0.77
C ALA A 119 -20.20 -15.71 0.41
N GLY A 120 -20.92 -15.26 1.41
CA GLY A 120 -22.04 -14.32 1.24
C GLY A 120 -21.71 -12.89 1.65
N TYR A 121 -22.57 -11.96 1.28
CA TYR A 121 -22.47 -10.56 1.71
C TYR A 121 -22.46 -10.41 3.25
N GLY A 122 -23.12 -11.31 3.98
CA GLY A 122 -23.13 -11.34 5.44
C GLY A 122 -21.79 -11.71 6.09
N ASP A 123 -20.83 -12.18 5.33
CA ASP A 123 -19.49 -12.53 5.80
C ASP A 123 -18.50 -11.38 5.68
N ILE A 124 -18.90 -10.29 5.04
CA ILE A 124 -18.08 -9.10 4.85
C ILE A 124 -17.95 -8.34 6.17
N ILE A 125 -16.71 -8.12 6.62
CA ILE A 125 -16.43 -7.31 7.81
C ILE A 125 -15.93 -5.91 7.46
N ARG A 126 -15.39 -5.72 6.25
CA ARG A 126 -14.89 -4.43 5.77
C ARG A 126 -14.95 -4.35 4.26
N ILE A 127 -15.24 -3.14 3.76
CA ILE A 127 -15.07 -2.75 2.36
C ILE A 127 -14.21 -1.50 2.35
N PHE A 128 -13.32 -1.39 1.38
CA PHE A 128 -12.55 -0.17 1.15
C PHE A 128 -12.16 -0.07 -0.31
N ALA A 129 -11.93 1.15 -0.74
CA ALA A 129 -11.45 1.46 -2.10
C ALA A 129 -10.22 2.36 -2.04
N GLY A 130 -9.50 2.40 -3.15
CA GLY A 130 -8.38 3.30 -3.38
C GLY A 130 -8.11 3.45 -4.86
N THR A 131 -7.57 4.60 -5.24
CA THR A 131 -7.22 4.92 -6.61
C THR A 131 -5.81 4.48 -6.94
N ARG A 132 -5.63 3.85 -8.10
CA ARG A 132 -4.34 3.47 -8.66
C ARG A 132 -3.90 4.52 -9.67
N PRO A 133 -2.61 4.87 -9.71
CA PRO A 133 -2.05 5.79 -10.69
C PRO A 133 -1.82 5.07 -12.02
N ALA A 134 -2.87 4.84 -12.82
CA ALA A 134 -2.72 4.27 -14.15
C ALA A 134 -2.27 5.34 -15.15
N ASP A 135 -1.42 4.97 -16.09
CA ASP A 135 -1.10 5.73 -17.29
C ASP A 135 -1.76 5.10 -18.52
N TYR A 136 -2.02 5.87 -19.57
CA TYR A 136 -2.64 5.39 -20.80
C TYR A 136 -1.79 4.36 -21.57
N LYS A 137 -0.49 4.26 -21.26
CA LYS A 137 0.40 3.21 -21.79
C LYS A 137 0.33 1.93 -21.00
N GLU A 138 -0.38 1.92 -19.85
CA GLU A 138 -0.49 0.80 -18.91
C GLU A 138 0.87 0.28 -18.38
N ASP A 139 1.88 1.15 -18.35
CA ASP A 139 3.22 0.81 -17.89
C ASP A 139 3.74 1.81 -16.84
N PHE A 140 4.80 1.46 -16.13
CA PHE A 140 5.47 2.33 -15.18
C PHE A 140 6.31 3.38 -15.89
N VAL A 141 6.32 4.61 -15.37
CA VAL A 141 7.17 5.70 -15.83
C VAL A 141 8.33 5.85 -14.85
N ILE A 142 9.51 5.30 -15.21
CA ILE A 142 10.71 5.34 -14.37
C ILE A 142 11.86 5.87 -15.21
N GLU A 143 12.07 7.17 -15.15
CA GLU A 143 13.05 7.84 -16.02
C GLU A 143 13.50 9.19 -15.46
N MET A 144 14.69 9.65 -15.87
CA MET A 144 15.11 11.04 -15.71
C MET A 144 14.27 11.92 -16.64
N SER A 145 13.79 13.04 -16.12
CA SER A 145 13.07 14.02 -16.95
C SER A 145 13.97 14.61 -18.04
N ASP A 146 13.52 14.60 -19.27
CA ASP A 146 14.20 15.24 -20.40
C ASP A 146 14.14 16.79 -20.32
N VAL A 147 13.25 17.33 -19.51
CA VAL A 147 13.00 18.76 -19.40
C VAL A 147 13.73 19.39 -18.21
N THR A 148 13.74 18.70 -17.08
CA THR A 148 14.35 19.21 -15.84
C THR A 148 15.39 18.23 -15.32
N HIS A 149 16.66 18.56 -15.54
CA HIS A 149 17.78 17.78 -15.07
C HIS A 149 17.75 17.58 -13.54
N GLY A 150 18.03 16.35 -13.12
CA GLY A 150 17.99 15.96 -11.70
C GLY A 150 16.59 15.69 -11.15
N PHE A 151 15.56 15.69 -12.01
CA PHE A 151 14.21 15.29 -11.65
C PHE A 151 13.92 13.89 -12.22
N ILE A 152 13.77 12.89 -11.35
CA ILE A 152 13.51 11.50 -11.72
C ILE A 152 12.05 11.19 -11.45
N ASN A 153 11.32 10.80 -12.49
CA ASN A 153 9.96 10.32 -12.39
C ASN A 153 9.93 8.86 -11.96
N VAL A 154 9.07 8.55 -11.00
CA VAL A 154 8.65 7.20 -10.59
C VAL A 154 7.13 7.23 -10.52
N GLY A 155 6.52 7.41 -11.68
CA GLY A 155 5.10 7.63 -11.89
C GLY A 155 4.40 6.38 -12.42
N ALA A 156 3.08 6.45 -12.48
CA ALA A 156 2.21 5.39 -13.00
C ALA A 156 2.40 4.00 -12.32
N ILE A 157 2.88 4.00 -11.08
CA ILE A 157 3.18 2.77 -10.33
C ILE A 157 1.89 2.18 -9.76
N GLN A 158 1.13 1.51 -10.60
CA GLN A 158 -0.02 0.71 -10.22
C GLN A 158 0.39 -0.71 -9.80
N SER A 159 -0.54 -1.66 -9.71
CA SER A 159 -0.21 -3.07 -9.45
C SER A 159 0.67 -3.64 -10.59
N PRO A 160 1.76 -4.37 -10.27
CA PRO A 160 2.21 -4.87 -8.97
C PRO A 160 3.27 -4.00 -8.27
N GLY A 161 3.14 -2.68 -8.23
CA GLY A 161 4.14 -1.73 -7.77
C GLY A 161 4.76 -2.05 -6.41
N LEU A 162 3.97 -2.52 -5.44
CA LEU A 162 4.51 -2.88 -4.12
C LEU A 162 5.49 -4.06 -4.19
N ALA A 163 5.16 -5.08 -4.97
CA ALA A 163 6.06 -6.23 -5.18
C ALA A 163 7.30 -5.85 -5.99
N SER A 164 7.16 -4.90 -6.91
CA SER A 164 8.24 -4.40 -7.77
C SER A 164 9.12 -3.33 -7.10
N ALA A 165 8.70 -2.80 -5.95
CA ALA A 165 9.38 -1.66 -5.32
C ALA A 165 10.88 -1.84 -5.09
N PRO A 166 11.42 -3.02 -4.71
CA PRO A 166 12.88 -3.20 -4.61
C PRO A 166 13.60 -3.03 -5.95
N ALA A 167 13.08 -3.65 -7.02
CA ALA A 167 13.65 -3.53 -8.36
C ALA A 167 13.53 -2.10 -8.92
N ILE A 168 12.42 -1.41 -8.64
CA ILE A 168 12.24 0.01 -8.99
C ILE A 168 13.29 0.85 -8.27
N ALA A 169 13.55 0.58 -7.01
CA ALA A 169 14.57 1.32 -6.24
C ALA A 169 15.98 1.13 -6.83
N GLU A 170 16.35 -0.10 -7.21
CA GLU A 170 17.63 -0.38 -7.88
C GLU A 170 17.74 0.34 -9.23
N LEU A 171 16.66 0.37 -10.02
CA LEU A 171 16.65 1.07 -11.30
C LEU A 171 16.84 2.59 -11.09
N VAL A 172 16.11 3.18 -10.14
CA VAL A 172 16.23 4.61 -9.80
C VAL A 172 17.63 4.94 -9.27
N GLU A 173 18.22 4.06 -8.44
CA GLU A 173 19.61 4.21 -7.98
C GLU A 173 20.58 4.23 -9.15
N ASN A 174 20.44 3.31 -10.11
CA ASN A 174 21.29 3.26 -11.30
C ASN A 174 21.19 4.54 -12.14
N ILE A 175 19.97 5.02 -12.43
CA ILE A 175 19.72 6.29 -13.14
C ILE A 175 20.43 7.45 -12.42
N LEU A 176 20.30 7.51 -11.11
CA LEU A 176 20.92 8.55 -10.29
C LEU A 176 22.45 8.49 -10.31
N LEU A 177 23.03 7.30 -10.15
CA LEU A 177 24.48 7.10 -10.10
C LEU A 177 25.15 7.36 -11.46
N GLU A 178 24.53 6.96 -12.56
CA GLU A 178 24.98 7.24 -13.92
C GLU A 178 25.01 8.74 -14.19
N ASP A 179 23.97 9.48 -13.85
CA ASP A 179 23.93 10.92 -14.03
C ASP A 179 24.94 11.64 -13.14
N MET A 180 25.07 11.22 -11.87
CA MET A 180 26.08 11.78 -10.96
C MET A 180 27.52 11.57 -11.47
N ALA A 181 27.79 10.42 -12.07
CA ALA A 181 29.08 10.14 -12.68
C ALA A 181 29.32 11.00 -13.92
N ALA A 182 28.33 11.14 -14.79
CA ALA A 182 28.38 12.02 -15.97
C ALA A 182 28.62 13.49 -15.59
N CYS A 183 28.01 13.94 -14.50
CA CYS A 183 28.20 15.29 -13.94
C CYS A 183 29.52 15.45 -13.14
N LYS A 184 30.43 14.47 -13.18
CA LYS A 184 31.71 14.47 -12.43
C LYS A 184 31.56 14.69 -10.92
N SER A 185 30.44 14.27 -10.35
CA SER A 185 30.12 14.34 -8.93
C SER A 185 29.67 12.96 -8.40
N PRO A 186 30.55 11.94 -8.46
CA PRO A 186 30.15 10.58 -8.11
C PRO A 186 29.68 10.48 -6.66
N ALA A 187 28.70 9.62 -6.45
CA ALA A 187 28.19 9.33 -5.12
C ALA A 187 29.28 8.66 -4.26
N GLN A 188 29.33 9.03 -2.99
CA GLN A 188 30.19 8.38 -2.01
C GLN A 188 29.34 7.59 -1.03
N LYS A 189 29.75 6.34 -0.79
CA LYS A 189 29.06 5.48 0.18
C LYS A 189 29.19 6.05 1.59
N ASN A 190 28.05 6.24 2.25
CA ASN A 190 28.04 6.63 3.65
C ASN A 190 28.53 5.48 4.54
N GLN A 191 29.75 5.58 5.07
CA GLN A 191 30.38 4.55 5.91
C GLN A 191 29.63 4.34 7.26
N SER A 192 28.88 5.32 7.72
CA SER A 192 28.10 5.26 8.95
C SER A 192 26.65 4.79 8.75
N TYR A 193 26.27 4.46 7.51
CA TYR A 193 24.93 3.97 7.21
C TYR A 193 24.68 2.60 7.85
N ASN A 194 23.65 2.53 8.67
CA ASN A 194 23.19 1.28 9.27
C ASN A 194 21.88 0.83 8.61
N PRO A 195 21.90 -0.22 7.77
CA PRO A 195 20.71 -0.73 7.09
C PRO A 195 19.78 -1.51 8.02
N ILE A 196 20.21 -1.82 9.26
CA ILE A 196 19.43 -2.64 10.16
C ILE A 196 18.29 -1.84 10.75
N HIS A 197 17.08 -2.17 10.35
CA HIS A 197 15.86 -1.63 10.95
C HIS A 197 15.37 -2.56 12.07
N LYS A 198 15.16 -2.03 13.27
CA LYS A 198 14.56 -2.80 14.35
C LYS A 198 13.12 -3.15 13.99
N LYS A 199 12.85 -4.45 13.85
CA LYS A 199 11.49 -4.97 13.66
C LYS A 199 10.62 -4.57 14.84
N ARG A 200 9.41 -4.08 14.59
CA ARG A 200 8.43 -3.85 15.65
C ARG A 200 8.13 -5.17 16.35
N ARG A 201 8.09 -5.14 17.66
CA ARG A 201 7.63 -6.27 18.46
C ARG A 201 6.11 -6.38 18.28
N ASN A 202 5.64 -7.57 18.00
CA ASN A 202 4.22 -7.88 18.01
C ASN A 202 3.96 -8.73 19.25
N PHE A 203 3.41 -8.13 20.27
CA PHE A 203 3.26 -8.71 21.61
C PHE A 203 2.59 -10.10 21.59
N ARG A 204 1.54 -10.25 20.78
CA ARG A 204 0.80 -11.52 20.67
C ARG A 204 1.61 -12.71 20.09
N HIS A 205 2.73 -12.41 19.42
CA HIS A 205 3.61 -13.43 18.82
C HIS A 205 4.85 -13.74 19.65
N LEU A 206 5.02 -13.05 20.78
CA LEU A 206 6.10 -13.32 21.74
C LEU A 206 5.78 -14.54 22.59
N SER A 207 6.81 -15.23 23.09
CA SER A 207 6.65 -16.27 24.13
C SER A 207 6.15 -15.62 25.43
N ARG A 208 5.64 -16.44 26.35
CA ARG A 208 5.17 -15.92 27.65
C ARG A 208 6.29 -15.24 28.43
N GLU A 209 7.48 -15.84 28.42
CA GLU A 209 8.67 -15.31 29.07
C GLU A 209 9.08 -13.95 28.50
N GLU A 210 8.99 -13.80 27.17
CA GLU A 210 9.25 -12.53 26.48
C GLU A 210 8.18 -11.48 26.79
N GLN A 211 6.90 -11.90 26.87
CA GLN A 211 5.79 -11.03 27.25
C GLN A 211 5.97 -10.53 28.69
N ASP A 212 6.26 -11.41 29.62
CA ASP A 212 6.48 -11.06 31.02
C ASP A 212 7.69 -10.14 31.19
N ALA A 213 8.79 -10.42 30.48
CA ALA A 213 9.97 -9.56 30.50
C ALA A 213 9.66 -8.15 29.93
N LEU A 214 8.85 -8.08 28.88
CA LEU A 214 8.45 -6.80 28.28
C LEU A 214 7.50 -6.01 29.20
N ILE A 215 6.55 -6.68 29.84
CA ILE A 215 5.65 -6.08 30.85
C ILE A 215 6.46 -5.57 32.06
N GLY A 216 7.48 -6.32 32.48
CA GLY A 216 8.39 -5.89 33.56
C GLY A 216 9.19 -4.63 33.20
N GLN A 217 9.52 -4.43 31.93
CA GLN A 217 10.19 -3.22 31.45
C GLN A 217 9.22 -2.02 31.33
N ASP A 218 8.00 -2.28 30.84
CA ASP A 218 6.95 -1.28 30.66
C ASP A 218 5.57 -1.92 30.90
N PRO A 219 4.91 -1.63 32.03
CA PRO A 219 3.60 -2.20 32.38
C PRO A 219 2.48 -1.94 31.34
N ARG A 220 2.65 -0.96 30.47
CA ARG A 220 1.68 -0.65 29.40
C ARG A 220 1.55 -1.77 28.38
N TYR A 221 2.54 -2.63 28.24
CA TYR A 221 2.42 -3.86 27.43
C TYR A 221 1.53 -4.93 28.07
N GLY A 222 1.26 -4.85 29.36
CA GLY A 222 0.29 -5.72 30.04
C GLY A 222 -1.17 -5.30 29.87
N ARG A 223 -1.44 -4.12 29.27
CA ARG A 223 -2.79 -3.59 29.10
C ARG A 223 -3.26 -3.77 27.66
N ILE A 224 -4.21 -4.68 27.44
CA ILE A 224 -4.82 -4.92 26.12
C ILE A 224 -5.86 -3.84 25.83
N ILE A 225 -5.65 -3.09 24.75
CA ILE A 225 -6.57 -2.06 24.24
C ILE A 225 -7.47 -2.63 23.16
N CYS A 226 -6.89 -3.29 22.16
CA CYS A 226 -7.67 -3.93 21.09
C CYS A 226 -7.77 -5.44 21.35
N ARG A 227 -8.95 -5.89 21.86
CA ARG A 227 -9.16 -7.30 22.22
C ARG A 227 -9.17 -8.25 21.03
N CYS A 228 -9.77 -7.83 19.88
CA CYS A 228 -9.86 -8.67 18.69
C CYS A 228 -8.49 -9.03 18.08
N GLU A 229 -7.53 -8.12 18.19
CA GLU A 229 -6.19 -8.28 17.64
C GLU A 229 -5.11 -8.41 18.74
N SER A 230 -5.53 -8.40 20.03
CA SER A 230 -4.64 -8.49 21.20
C SER A 230 -3.52 -7.44 21.18
N ILE A 231 -3.86 -6.20 20.81
CA ILE A 231 -2.91 -5.09 20.75
C ILE A 231 -2.88 -4.37 22.10
N THR A 232 -1.68 -4.16 22.60
CA THR A 232 -1.42 -3.54 23.89
C THR A 232 -1.33 -2.01 23.81
N GLU A 233 -1.47 -1.34 24.96
CA GLU A 233 -1.21 0.10 25.08
C GLU A 233 0.23 0.45 24.69
N GLY A 234 1.21 -0.37 25.10
CA GLY A 234 2.61 -0.17 24.75
C GLY A 234 2.86 -0.16 23.25
N GLU A 235 2.27 -1.10 22.50
CA GLU A 235 2.39 -1.14 21.03
C GLU A 235 1.77 0.10 20.35
N ILE A 236 0.66 0.58 20.88
CA ILE A 236 0.01 1.81 20.35
C ILE A 236 0.90 3.02 20.60
N LEU A 237 1.49 3.13 21.78
CA LEU A 237 2.40 4.22 22.14
C LEU A 237 3.69 4.18 21.32
N ASP A 238 4.25 3.00 21.08
CA ASP A 238 5.39 2.82 20.17
C ASP A 238 5.07 3.33 18.75
N ALA A 239 3.84 3.12 18.29
CA ALA A 239 3.41 3.66 17.00
C ALA A 239 3.27 5.17 17.03
N ILE A 240 2.71 5.74 18.09
CA ILE A 240 2.51 7.19 18.26
C ILE A 240 3.85 7.91 18.31
N TYR A 241 4.81 7.38 19.06
CA TYR A 241 6.14 7.99 19.24
C TYR A 241 7.18 7.52 18.21
N SER A 242 6.74 6.87 17.15
CA SER A 242 7.66 6.47 16.06
C SER A 242 8.24 7.69 15.34
N PRO A 243 9.41 7.57 14.69
CA PRO A 243 10.04 8.69 13.96
C PRO A 243 9.12 9.36 12.92
N VAL A 244 8.21 8.57 12.32
CA VAL A 244 7.14 9.06 11.46
C VAL A 244 5.85 9.05 12.27
N ILE A 245 5.50 10.18 12.85
CA ILE A 245 4.34 10.32 13.74
C ILE A 245 3.04 10.06 12.97
N PRO A 246 2.15 9.17 13.45
CA PRO A 246 0.85 8.95 12.84
C PRO A 246 -0.06 10.16 13.02
N GLN A 247 -0.70 10.61 11.94
CA GLN A 247 -1.56 11.81 11.96
C GLN A 247 -3.05 11.47 12.13
N SER A 248 -3.42 10.19 12.25
CA SER A 248 -4.80 9.76 12.38
C SER A 248 -4.90 8.42 13.11
N ILE A 249 -6.09 8.08 13.58
CA ILE A 249 -6.41 6.75 14.15
C ILE A 249 -6.13 5.65 13.10
N ASP A 250 -6.48 5.90 11.84
CA ASP A 250 -6.20 4.98 10.74
C ASP A 250 -4.69 4.76 10.52
N ALA A 251 -3.87 5.77 10.74
CA ALA A 251 -2.42 5.62 10.68
C ALA A 251 -1.87 4.74 11.82
N ILE A 252 -2.48 4.79 13.02
CA ILE A 252 -2.16 3.89 14.13
C ILE A 252 -2.64 2.46 13.80
N LYS A 253 -3.86 2.32 13.31
CA LYS A 253 -4.44 1.05 12.87
C LYS A 253 -3.54 0.35 11.85
N ARG A 254 -3.06 1.04 10.82
CA ARG A 254 -2.15 0.49 9.81
C ARG A 254 -0.78 0.07 10.37
N ARG A 255 -0.35 0.64 11.48
CA ARG A 255 0.93 0.30 12.14
C ARG A 255 0.82 -0.83 13.14
N THR A 256 -0.28 -0.89 13.88
CA THR A 256 -0.45 -1.80 15.02
C THR A 256 -1.47 -2.90 14.77
N ARG A 257 -2.36 -2.76 13.79
CA ARG A 257 -3.58 -3.53 13.57
C ARG A 257 -4.71 -3.29 14.58
N ALA A 258 -4.57 -2.35 15.53
CA ALA A 258 -5.66 -1.98 16.41
C ALA A 258 -6.91 -1.58 15.58
N GLY A 259 -8.04 -2.25 15.80
CA GLY A 259 -9.27 -2.05 15.02
C GLY A 259 -9.34 -2.78 13.66
N MET A 260 -8.40 -3.70 13.35
CA MET A 260 -8.45 -4.51 12.12
C MET A 260 -9.10 -5.90 12.31
N GLY A 261 -9.49 -6.25 13.53
CA GLY A 261 -10.20 -7.50 13.79
C GLY A 261 -11.68 -7.43 13.39
N ARG A 262 -12.43 -8.45 13.75
CA ARG A 262 -13.85 -8.60 13.38
C ARG A 262 -14.72 -7.37 13.67
N CYS A 263 -14.48 -6.67 14.78
CA CYS A 263 -15.27 -5.49 15.15
C CYS A 263 -14.95 -4.24 14.34
N GLN A 264 -13.82 -4.22 13.63
CA GLN A 264 -13.35 -3.08 12.82
C GLN A 264 -13.33 -1.74 13.56
N GLY A 265 -13.14 -1.79 14.88
CA GLY A 265 -13.13 -0.60 15.75
C GLY A 265 -14.53 -0.07 16.09
N GLY A 266 -15.56 -0.89 15.98
CA GLY A 266 -16.95 -0.51 16.29
C GLY A 266 -17.31 -0.57 17.78
N PHE A 267 -16.35 -0.92 18.65
CA PHE A 267 -16.52 -0.95 20.12
C PHE A 267 -15.49 -0.07 20.80
#